data_64b41b3b5fae10906dad65717c1cde8f
#
_entry.id   64b41b3b5fae10906dad65717c1cde8f
#
_cell.length_a   1.000
_cell.length_b   1.000
_cell.length_c   1.000
_cell.angle_alpha   90.00
_cell.angle_beta   90.00
_cell.angle_gamma   90.00
#
_symmetry.space_group_name_H-M   'P 1'
#
loop_
_entity.id
_entity.type
_entity.pdbx_description
1 polymer ?
#
loop_
_entity_poly.entity_id
_entity_poly.type
_entity_poly.pdbx_seq_one_letter_code
_entity_poly.pdbx_strand_id
1 'polypeptide(L)'
;MDRYIEKDWVRYFFQNDSFPYTPGTHFVYSNFCSYILSVLLEEKSGTGLLNYLRYRFFEPVGIPNPDWTLCPQGHCMAANGLYLTIDELARFGHLLLHEGSLNGKQIVPKKFVIDACQKHIDSYNPLTEHPDYQSYGYGYFIYMGPMEDTLILSGNYGQYCVI
;
A
#
# COMPACT_ATOMS: atom_id res chain seq x y z
N MET A 1 3.92 19.87 3.93
CA MET A 1 2.66 20.41 3.41
C MET A 1 1.55 20.06 4.36
N ASP A 2 0.84 21.02 4.82
CA ASP A 2 -0.08 20.86 5.95
C ASP A 2 -1.40 20.24 5.46
N ARG A 3 -1.49 18.91 5.48
CA ARG A 3 -2.68 18.12 5.08
C ARG A 3 -3.93 18.48 5.90
N TYR A 4 -3.75 19.22 6.99
CA TYR A 4 -4.84 19.59 7.90
C TYR A 4 -5.65 20.81 7.42
N ILE A 5 -5.15 21.55 6.43
CA ILE A 5 -5.83 22.75 5.91
C ILE A 5 -6.80 22.38 4.78
N GLU A 6 -6.44 21.40 3.91
CA GLU A 6 -7.30 20.98 2.82
C GLU A 6 -8.28 19.88 3.29
N LYS A 7 -9.56 20.11 3.06
CA LYS A 7 -10.63 19.18 3.44
C LYS A 7 -10.97 18.20 2.33
N ASP A 8 -10.76 18.58 1.08
CA ASP A 8 -11.02 17.76 -0.11
C ASP A 8 -9.71 17.30 -0.74
N TRP A 9 -9.22 16.17 -0.27
CA TRP A 9 -7.94 15.62 -0.71
C TRP A 9 -7.98 15.08 -2.14
N VAL A 10 -9.14 14.65 -2.61
CA VAL A 10 -9.32 14.21 -4.01
C VAL A 10 -9.15 15.39 -4.94
N ARG A 11 -9.89 16.47 -4.66
CA ARG A 11 -9.78 17.72 -5.42
C ARG A 11 -8.36 18.28 -5.37
N TYR A 12 -7.75 18.30 -4.19
CA TYR A 12 -6.38 18.75 -4.02
C TYR A 12 -5.40 17.98 -4.91
N PHE A 13 -5.52 16.65 -4.97
CA PHE A 13 -4.68 15.83 -5.82
C PHE A 13 -4.80 16.21 -7.29
N PHE A 14 -6.04 16.33 -7.81
CA PHE A 14 -6.27 16.64 -9.22
C PHE A 14 -6.00 18.11 -9.60
N GLN A 15 -5.94 19.01 -8.64
CA GLN A 15 -5.56 20.40 -8.88
C GLN A 15 -4.06 20.63 -8.96
N ASN A 16 -3.25 19.72 -8.46
CA ASN A 16 -1.78 19.76 -8.52
C ASN A 16 -1.28 18.98 -9.74
N ASP A 17 -1.60 19.46 -10.92
CA ASP A 17 -1.41 18.77 -12.22
C ASP A 17 0.04 18.60 -12.68
N SER A 18 1.05 18.96 -11.91
CA SER A 18 2.44 18.80 -12.34
C SER A 18 2.94 17.37 -12.10
N PHE A 19 2.70 16.50 -13.06
CA PHE A 19 3.44 15.24 -13.14
C PHE A 19 4.82 15.54 -13.76
N PRO A 20 5.93 15.44 -12.97
CA PRO A 20 7.25 15.87 -13.43
C PRO A 20 7.82 14.99 -14.53
N TYR A 21 7.27 13.78 -14.71
CA TYR A 21 7.76 12.78 -15.65
C TYR A 21 6.62 12.14 -16.45
N THR A 22 6.96 11.64 -17.61
CA THR A 22 6.04 10.82 -18.40
C THR A 22 5.68 9.55 -17.62
N PRO A 23 4.39 9.17 -17.54
CA PRO A 23 3.97 7.95 -16.83
C PRO A 23 4.75 6.71 -17.27
N GLY A 24 5.18 5.91 -16.31
CA GLY A 24 5.94 4.68 -16.55
C GLY A 24 7.46 4.85 -16.73
N THR A 25 7.98 6.09 -16.70
CA THR A 25 9.42 6.33 -16.96
C THR A 25 10.25 6.54 -15.68
N HIS A 26 9.64 7.01 -14.60
CA HIS A 26 10.35 7.32 -13.35
C HIS A 26 9.52 6.90 -12.14
N PHE A 27 10.22 6.43 -11.12
CA PHE A 27 9.61 6.18 -9.82
C PHE A 27 9.51 7.48 -9.01
N VAL A 28 8.30 7.79 -8.57
CA VAL A 28 8.04 8.88 -7.61
C VAL A 28 7.10 8.35 -6.53
N TYR A 29 7.60 8.18 -5.32
CA TYR A 29 6.77 7.75 -4.20
C TYR A 29 5.72 8.82 -3.87
N SER A 30 4.45 8.41 -3.81
CA SER A 30 3.36 9.31 -3.45
C SER A 30 2.30 8.61 -2.60
N ASN A 31 2.04 9.16 -1.44
CA ASN A 31 0.95 8.73 -0.57
C ASN A 31 -0.44 8.94 -1.20
N PHE A 32 -0.56 9.85 -2.16
CA PHE A 32 -1.83 10.07 -2.84
C PHE A 32 -2.25 8.91 -3.75
N CYS A 33 -1.30 8.14 -4.27
CA CYS A 33 -1.63 7.02 -5.15
C CYS A 33 -2.53 5.99 -4.44
N SER A 34 -2.17 5.55 -3.24
CA SER A 34 -2.97 4.61 -2.46
C SER A 34 -4.28 5.23 -1.96
N TYR A 35 -4.26 6.52 -1.58
CA TYR A 35 -5.46 7.23 -1.15
C TYR A 35 -6.49 7.32 -2.29
N ILE A 36 -6.10 7.74 -3.48
CA ILE A 36 -7.01 7.85 -4.65
C ILE A 36 -7.55 6.47 -5.05
N LEU A 37 -6.73 5.42 -4.98
CA LEU A 37 -7.20 4.05 -5.22
C LEU A 37 -8.25 3.61 -4.18
N SER A 38 -8.10 4.00 -2.91
CA SER A 38 -9.09 3.69 -1.88
C SER A 38 -10.43 4.38 -2.16
N VAL A 39 -10.40 5.66 -2.49
CA VAL A 39 -11.61 6.43 -2.84
C VAL A 39 -12.28 5.84 -4.08
N LEU A 40 -11.51 5.50 -5.11
CA LEU A 40 -12.05 4.86 -6.32
C LEU A 40 -12.75 3.53 -5.99
N LEU A 41 -12.17 2.73 -5.10
CA LEU A 41 -12.77 1.48 -4.68
C LEU A 41 -14.07 1.70 -3.89
N GLU A 42 -14.08 2.69 -2.99
CA GLU A 42 -15.29 3.07 -2.26
C GLU A 42 -16.42 3.52 -3.21
N GLU A 43 -16.12 4.39 -4.16
CA GLU A 43 -17.07 4.82 -5.19
C GLU A 43 -17.61 3.65 -6.04
N LYS A 44 -16.75 2.74 -6.44
CA LYS A 44 -17.15 1.58 -7.27
C LYS A 44 -17.93 0.53 -6.50
N SER A 45 -17.63 0.34 -5.21
CA SER A 45 -18.27 -0.66 -4.37
C SER A 45 -19.54 -0.17 -3.67
N GLY A 46 -19.72 1.16 -3.58
CA GLY A 46 -20.81 1.78 -2.83
C GLY A 46 -20.69 1.61 -1.30
N THR A 47 -19.50 1.30 -0.80
CA THR A 47 -19.25 1.13 0.63
C THR A 47 -17.83 1.59 0.99
N GLY A 48 -17.60 2.02 2.24
CA GLY A 48 -16.27 2.42 2.72
C GLY A 48 -15.26 1.27 2.66
N LEU A 49 -13.99 1.62 2.37
CA LEU A 49 -12.89 0.67 2.17
C LEU A 49 -12.77 -0.36 3.31
N LEU A 50 -12.82 0.09 4.56
CA LEU A 50 -12.73 -0.79 5.72
C LEU A 50 -13.85 -1.85 5.73
N ASN A 51 -15.09 -1.43 5.47
CA ASN A 51 -16.24 -2.34 5.39
C ASN A 51 -16.13 -3.29 4.19
N TYR A 52 -15.66 -2.78 3.03
CA TYR A 52 -15.44 -3.60 1.85
C TYR A 52 -14.42 -4.72 2.10
N LEU A 53 -13.32 -4.38 2.79
CA LEU A 53 -12.24 -5.33 3.07
C LEU A 53 -12.50 -6.24 4.26
N ARG A 54 -13.39 -5.87 5.20
CA ARG A 54 -13.63 -6.62 6.43
C ARG A 54 -13.83 -8.10 6.17
N TYR A 55 -14.84 -8.47 5.41
CA TYR A 55 -15.19 -9.87 5.16
C TYR A 55 -14.41 -10.50 4.00
N ARG A 56 -13.85 -9.69 3.10
CA ARG A 56 -13.13 -10.17 1.93
C ARG A 56 -11.66 -10.44 2.21
N PHE A 57 -11.10 -9.69 3.13
CA PHE A 57 -9.67 -9.69 3.40
C PHE A 57 -9.34 -9.84 4.89
N PHE A 58 -9.76 -8.91 5.73
CA PHE A 58 -9.30 -8.86 7.13
C PHE A 58 -9.70 -10.09 7.94
N GLU A 59 -10.98 -10.47 7.95
CA GLU A 59 -11.43 -11.67 8.67
C GLU A 59 -10.78 -12.95 8.13
N PRO A 60 -10.73 -13.21 6.80
CA PRO A 60 -10.02 -14.36 6.27
C PRO A 60 -8.54 -14.43 6.62
N VAL A 61 -7.85 -13.28 6.74
CA VAL A 61 -6.44 -13.19 7.17
C VAL A 61 -6.29 -13.37 8.69
N GLY A 62 -7.41 -13.26 9.44
CA GLY A 62 -7.39 -13.35 10.90
C GLY A 62 -7.11 -12.00 11.58
N ILE A 63 -7.57 -10.91 10.97
CA ILE A 63 -7.54 -9.53 11.50
C ILE A 63 -9.00 -9.14 11.81
N PRO A 64 -9.52 -9.48 12.99
CA PRO A 64 -10.96 -9.36 13.27
C PRO A 64 -11.43 -7.93 13.51
N ASN A 65 -10.55 -7.07 14.00
CA ASN A 65 -10.89 -5.70 14.42
C ASN A 65 -9.92 -4.67 13.82
N PRO A 66 -9.83 -4.58 12.49
CA PRO A 66 -8.98 -3.57 11.87
C PRO A 66 -9.52 -2.17 12.20
N ASP A 67 -8.62 -1.26 12.55
CA ASP A 67 -8.92 0.15 12.73
C ASP A 67 -8.13 0.99 11.74
N TRP A 68 -8.78 1.98 11.12
CA TRP A 68 -8.17 2.78 10.08
C TRP A 68 -8.55 4.25 10.22
N THR A 69 -7.57 5.12 10.31
CA THR A 69 -7.78 6.57 10.35
C THR A 69 -8.48 7.05 9.08
N LEU A 70 -9.48 7.92 9.28
CA LEU A 70 -10.22 8.54 8.19
C LEU A 70 -9.68 9.94 7.87
N CYS A 71 -9.78 10.34 6.61
CA CYS A 71 -9.58 11.72 6.18
C CYS A 71 -10.81 12.60 6.56
N PRO A 72 -10.74 13.93 6.41
CA PRO A 72 -11.86 14.82 6.74
C PRO A 72 -13.16 14.54 5.98
N GLN A 73 -13.12 13.86 4.85
CA GLN A 73 -14.28 13.45 4.06
C GLN A 73 -14.82 12.07 4.44
N GLY A 74 -14.19 11.38 5.39
CA GLY A 74 -14.62 10.06 5.87
C GLY A 74 -14.05 8.87 5.09
N HIS A 75 -13.18 9.09 4.10
CA HIS A 75 -12.48 7.99 3.42
C HIS A 75 -11.31 7.47 4.26
N CYS A 76 -11.00 6.18 4.16
CA CYS A 76 -9.77 5.64 4.75
C CYS A 76 -8.54 6.34 4.16
N MET A 77 -7.58 6.70 5.01
CA MET A 77 -6.36 7.38 4.55
C MET A 77 -5.53 6.54 3.59
N ALA A 78 -5.63 5.24 3.65
CA ALA A 78 -5.01 4.21 2.80
C ALA A 78 -3.49 4.31 2.56
N ALA A 79 -2.93 5.51 2.64
CA ALA A 79 -1.48 5.76 2.62
C ALA A 79 -0.83 5.47 3.99
N ASN A 80 -1.61 5.53 5.04
CA ASN A 80 -1.21 5.29 6.43
C ASN A 80 -2.46 5.10 7.31
N GLY A 81 -2.26 4.99 8.62
CA GLY A 81 -3.36 5.00 9.60
C GLY A 81 -4.12 3.69 9.73
N LEU A 82 -3.66 2.60 9.14
CA LEU A 82 -4.14 1.26 9.48
C LEU A 82 -3.38 0.78 10.73
N TYR A 83 -4.12 0.42 11.76
CA TYR A 83 -3.58 -0.09 13.02
C TYR A 83 -3.65 -1.61 13.04
N LEU A 84 -2.51 -2.24 13.19
CA LEU A 84 -2.35 -3.69 13.27
C LEU A 84 -1.46 -4.04 14.45
N THR A 85 -1.70 -5.17 15.07
CA THR A 85 -0.74 -5.81 15.95
C THR A 85 0.41 -6.42 15.14
N ILE A 86 1.53 -6.73 15.81
CA ILE A 86 2.66 -7.37 15.14
C ILE A 86 2.28 -8.74 14.56
N ASP A 87 1.41 -9.49 15.24
CA ASP A 87 0.92 -10.78 14.76
C ASP A 87 0.04 -10.66 13.51
N GLU A 88 -0.78 -9.61 13.44
CA GLU A 88 -1.59 -9.30 12.26
C GLU A 88 -0.74 -8.88 11.06
N LEU A 89 0.30 -8.07 11.29
CA LEU A 89 1.28 -7.74 10.26
C LEU A 89 2.05 -8.98 9.78
N ALA A 90 2.45 -9.87 10.70
CA ALA A 90 3.09 -11.13 10.34
C ALA A 90 2.18 -12.03 9.49
N ARG A 91 0.87 -12.09 9.77
CA ARG A 91 -0.10 -12.83 8.94
C ARG A 91 -0.20 -12.26 7.54
N PHE A 92 -0.14 -10.95 7.39
CA PHE A 92 -0.08 -10.31 6.08
C PHE A 92 1.21 -10.69 5.32
N GLY A 93 2.36 -10.63 5.98
CA GLY A 93 3.62 -11.09 5.39
C GLY A 93 3.56 -12.57 4.98
N HIS A 94 3.00 -13.42 5.84
CA HIS A 94 2.82 -14.84 5.54
C HIS A 94 1.86 -15.08 4.34
N LEU A 95 0.83 -14.26 4.20
CA LEU A 95 -0.06 -14.29 3.03
C LEU A 95 0.69 -14.00 1.74
N LEU A 96 1.58 -12.99 1.72
CA LEU A 96 2.40 -12.68 0.55
C LEU A 96 3.39 -13.82 0.25
N LEU A 97 4.07 -14.34 1.26
CA LEU A 97 5.00 -15.45 1.15
C LEU A 97 4.36 -16.71 0.53
N HIS A 98 3.06 -16.92 0.79
CA HIS A 98 2.28 -18.04 0.26
C HIS A 98 1.42 -17.66 -0.94
N GLU A 99 1.84 -16.67 -1.72
CA GLU A 99 1.21 -16.26 -2.98
C GLU A 99 -0.30 -15.99 -2.83
N GLY A 100 -0.70 -15.35 -1.72
CA GLY A 100 -2.09 -14.98 -1.44
C GLY A 100 -2.95 -16.08 -0.79
N SER A 101 -2.34 -17.19 -0.39
CA SER A 101 -3.01 -18.29 0.30
C SER A 101 -2.69 -18.29 1.80
N LEU A 102 -3.69 -18.58 2.62
CA LEU A 102 -3.53 -18.74 4.07
C LEU A 102 -4.42 -19.89 4.56
N ASN A 103 -3.86 -20.79 5.37
CA ASN A 103 -4.58 -21.97 5.91
C ASN A 103 -5.28 -22.81 4.81
N GLY A 104 -4.64 -22.96 3.65
CA GLY A 104 -5.19 -23.71 2.50
C GLY A 104 -6.28 -23.00 1.70
N LYS A 105 -6.60 -21.75 2.04
CA LYS A 105 -7.60 -20.94 1.34
C LYS A 105 -6.92 -19.81 0.55
N GLN A 106 -7.20 -19.70 -0.74
CA GLN A 106 -6.80 -18.57 -1.57
C GLN A 106 -7.64 -17.34 -1.20
N ILE A 107 -7.02 -16.30 -0.62
CA ILE A 107 -7.65 -15.06 -0.17
C ILE A 107 -7.45 -13.97 -1.22
N VAL A 108 -6.23 -13.84 -1.74
CA VAL A 108 -5.90 -12.93 -2.84
C VAL A 108 -5.50 -13.77 -4.05
N PRO A 109 -5.96 -13.47 -5.26
CA PRO A 109 -5.59 -14.26 -6.44
C PRO A 109 -4.07 -14.42 -6.58
N LYS A 110 -3.59 -15.66 -6.70
CA LYS A 110 -2.17 -16.00 -6.79
C LYS A 110 -1.43 -15.15 -7.84
N LYS A 111 -2.01 -15.06 -9.06
CA LYS A 111 -1.43 -14.27 -10.15
C LYS A 111 -1.24 -12.80 -9.77
N PHE A 112 -2.19 -12.22 -9.03
CA PHE A 112 -2.07 -10.82 -8.58
C PHE A 112 -0.95 -10.66 -7.55
N VAL A 113 -0.79 -11.58 -6.60
CA VAL A 113 0.29 -11.50 -5.61
C VAL A 113 1.65 -11.65 -6.27
N ILE A 114 1.81 -12.62 -7.16
CA ILE A 114 3.05 -12.78 -7.93
C ILE A 114 3.38 -11.49 -8.70
N ASP A 115 2.40 -10.90 -9.37
CA ASP A 115 2.58 -9.67 -10.12
C ASP A 115 2.91 -8.48 -9.18
N ALA A 116 2.21 -8.35 -8.06
CA ALA A 116 2.45 -7.29 -7.08
C ALA A 116 3.86 -7.36 -6.44
N CYS A 117 4.40 -8.56 -6.29
CA CYS A 117 5.70 -8.83 -5.69
C CYS A 117 6.87 -8.83 -6.71
N GLN A 118 6.63 -8.51 -7.97
CA GLN A 118 7.67 -8.37 -8.98
C GLN A 118 8.17 -6.92 -9.08
N LYS A 119 9.39 -6.76 -9.55
CA LYS A 119 9.94 -5.46 -9.93
C LYS A 119 9.29 -4.95 -11.21
N HIS A 120 8.55 -3.85 -11.12
CA HIS A 120 7.96 -3.15 -12.25
C HIS A 120 8.78 -1.93 -12.69
N ILE A 121 9.49 -1.31 -11.74
CA ILE A 121 10.30 -0.12 -12.00
C ILE A 121 11.50 -0.08 -11.06
N ASP A 122 12.58 0.56 -11.50
CA ASP A 122 13.68 0.92 -10.62
C ASP A 122 13.22 1.98 -9.63
N SER A 123 13.43 1.73 -8.33
CA SER A 123 12.99 2.64 -7.27
C SER A 123 14.08 3.65 -6.85
N TYR A 124 15.22 3.66 -7.52
CA TYR A 124 16.25 4.65 -7.26
C TYR A 124 15.73 6.06 -7.54
N ASN A 125 15.81 6.91 -6.53
CA ASN A 125 15.49 8.33 -6.67
C ASN A 125 16.73 9.15 -6.25
N PRO A 126 17.43 9.78 -7.20
CA PRO A 126 18.63 10.56 -6.90
C PRO A 126 18.38 11.81 -6.06
N LEU A 127 17.11 12.22 -5.90
CA LEU A 127 16.72 13.39 -5.11
C LEU A 127 16.45 13.05 -3.64
N THR A 128 16.37 11.78 -3.30
CA THR A 128 16.24 11.32 -1.92
C THR A 128 17.55 10.68 -1.49
N GLU A 129 18.19 11.27 -0.49
CA GLU A 129 19.42 10.73 0.11
C GLU A 129 19.16 9.45 0.95
N HIS A 130 18.13 8.71 0.65
CA HIS A 130 17.87 7.43 1.30
C HIS A 130 18.47 6.32 0.45
N PRO A 131 19.69 5.90 0.79
CA PRO A 131 20.34 4.76 0.16
C PRO A 131 19.65 3.46 0.56
N ASP A 132 20.13 2.39 0.12
CA ASP A 132 19.98 1.03 0.59
C ASP A 132 18.79 0.30 -0.04
N TYR A 133 17.84 -0.18 0.77
CA TYR A 133 16.78 -1.09 0.28
C TYR A 133 15.80 -0.45 -0.73
N GLN A 134 15.70 0.88 -0.74
CA GLN A 134 14.79 1.58 -1.66
C GLN A 134 15.30 1.66 -3.11
N SER A 135 16.50 1.18 -3.38
CA SER A 135 17.14 1.27 -4.71
C SER A 135 16.99 0.03 -5.58
N TYR A 136 16.50 -1.07 -5.03
CA TYR A 136 16.51 -2.37 -5.72
C TYR A 136 15.31 -2.58 -6.65
N GLY A 137 14.24 -1.83 -6.48
CA GLY A 137 13.06 -1.87 -7.33
C GLY A 137 11.76 -1.78 -6.55
N TYR A 138 10.65 -1.63 -7.29
CA TYR A 138 9.32 -1.45 -6.72
C TYR A 138 8.27 -2.23 -7.48
N GLY A 139 7.43 -2.93 -6.75
CA GLY A 139 6.25 -3.61 -7.25
C GLY A 139 4.98 -2.79 -6.94
N TYR A 140 3.89 -3.46 -6.56
CA TYR A 140 2.66 -2.77 -6.16
C TYR A 140 2.72 -2.40 -4.67
N PHE A 141 3.27 -1.21 -4.36
CA PHE A 141 3.52 -0.70 -3.00
C PHE A 141 4.48 -1.56 -2.15
N ILE A 142 5.33 -2.35 -2.79
CA ILE A 142 6.29 -3.24 -2.16
C ILE A 142 7.67 -2.94 -2.73
N TYR A 143 8.67 -2.69 -1.88
CA TYR A 143 10.06 -2.58 -2.28
C TYR A 143 10.70 -3.96 -2.48
N MET A 144 11.55 -4.08 -3.48
CA MET A 144 12.47 -5.20 -3.59
C MET A 144 13.62 -5.02 -2.60
N GLY A 145 14.08 -6.10 -2.00
CA GLY A 145 15.23 -6.07 -1.11
C GLY A 145 16.57 -6.29 -1.83
N PRO A 146 17.69 -6.17 -1.10
CA PRO A 146 19.03 -6.36 -1.65
C PRO A 146 19.38 -7.82 -1.93
N MET A 147 18.69 -8.76 -1.32
CA MET A 147 18.85 -10.20 -1.59
C MET A 147 17.75 -10.63 -2.57
N GLU A 148 18.08 -11.65 -3.37
CA GLU A 148 17.12 -12.27 -4.27
C GLU A 148 15.87 -12.70 -3.51
N ASP A 149 14.71 -12.53 -4.10
CA ASP A 149 13.38 -12.87 -3.54
C ASP A 149 13.00 -12.16 -2.22
N THR A 150 13.74 -11.12 -1.83
CA THR A 150 13.41 -10.36 -0.63
C THR A 150 12.44 -9.21 -0.94
N LEU A 151 11.36 -9.15 -0.17
CA LEU A 151 10.36 -8.08 -0.24
C LEU A 151 10.40 -7.25 1.03
N ILE A 152 10.23 -5.93 0.90
CA ILE A 152 10.27 -5.01 2.02
C ILE A 152 9.06 -4.08 1.99
N LEU A 153 8.25 -4.15 3.03
CA LEU A 153 7.25 -3.14 3.34
C LEU A 153 7.80 -2.29 4.49
N SER A 154 7.87 -0.99 4.29
CA SER A 154 8.44 -0.10 5.30
C SER A 154 7.63 1.17 5.48
N GLY A 155 7.59 1.68 6.71
CA GLY A 155 6.95 2.92 7.08
C GLY A 155 7.90 3.88 7.79
N ASN A 156 7.59 5.16 7.72
CA ASN A 156 8.45 6.25 8.19
C ASN A 156 8.78 6.23 9.70
N TYR A 157 8.01 5.49 10.50
CA TYR A 157 8.19 5.43 11.96
C TYR A 157 8.69 4.07 12.44
N GLY A 158 9.36 3.31 11.57
CA GLY A 158 9.98 2.05 11.94
C GLY A 158 9.06 0.83 11.87
N GLN A 159 7.98 0.91 11.13
CA GLN A 159 7.18 -0.26 10.76
C GLN A 159 7.88 -0.98 9.62
N TYR A 160 8.24 -2.23 9.83
CA TYR A 160 8.88 -3.08 8.82
C TYR A 160 8.23 -4.44 8.76
N CYS A 161 8.02 -4.93 7.54
CA CYS A 161 7.77 -6.34 7.26
C CYS A 161 8.74 -6.76 6.15
N VAL A 162 9.64 -7.67 6.46
CA VAL A 162 10.62 -8.23 5.52
C VAL A 162 10.25 -9.68 5.27
N ILE A 163 10.15 -10.06 4.01
CA ILE A 163 9.69 -11.36 3.53
C ILE A 163 10.74 -11.95 2.62
#